data_9db65b75b04b915a1ddd5adb946d0fdd
#
_entry.id   9db65b75b04b915a1ddd5adb946d0fdd
#
_cell.length_a   1.000
_cell.length_b   1.000
_cell.length_c   1.000
_cell.angle_alpha   90.00
_cell.angle_beta   90.00
_cell.angle_gamma   90.00
#
_symmetry.space_group_name_H-M   'P 1'
#
loop_
_entity.id
_entity.type
_entity.pdbx_description
1 polymer ?
#
loop_
_entity_poly.entity_id
_entity_poly.type
_entity_poly.pdbx_seq_one_letter_code
_entity_poly.pdbx_strand_id
1 'polypeptide(L)'
;MSSTDDTQDAGRRRRFLQGAALTLVAAAAPPGASATENARIVAEDHWARKGAVKLYLYRKRMPDNGPPRPVLFLVHGSSFSGRGGFDLQVPGTANYSFMDEFARYGFDVWTMDHENYGRSSQTQSNSDIRSGVEDLKAALPVVESVTGQKKVMFYGQSSGSIRLGVFAMEEPERVDRMVLDAFTYTGEGAPEIMRRRANIASLTASNFRPTSQASFDAIFARDDPSTVDPAVPKALGDYELKLTNRTPNGTYVDMAIHMPMVDPKRLLCSVCMTRAEHDGNATDAELLDFFSQLPNKDKQFCEIRGVAHVAVLGINRHRIWHVMHAFFTLPTQRSA
;
A
#
# COMPACT_ATOMS: atom_id res chain seq x y z
N MET A 1 -32.16 -73.53 -14.27
CA MET A 1 -33.61 -73.45 -14.37
C MET A 1 -33.86 -72.12 -14.94
N SER A 2 -34.07 -72.16 -16.21
CA SER A 2 -35.30 -72.09 -16.98
C SER A 2 -35.60 -70.60 -17.20
N SER A 3 -35.32 -70.12 -18.35
CA SER A 3 -35.87 -70.24 -19.72
C SER A 3 -36.78 -69.07 -19.99
N THR A 4 -36.44 -68.46 -21.06
CA THR A 4 -37.14 -68.29 -22.35
C THR A 4 -38.09 -67.11 -22.35
N ASP A 5 -38.25 -66.35 -23.32
CA ASP A 5 -38.17 -66.36 -24.73
C ASP A 5 -39.05 -65.22 -25.23
N ASP A 6 -38.58 -64.53 -26.18
CA ASP A 6 -39.10 -64.31 -27.54
C ASP A 6 -40.41 -63.47 -27.68
N THR A 7 -40.55 -62.56 -28.47
CA THR A 7 -40.69 -62.43 -29.90
C THR A 7 -41.20 -61.03 -30.29
N GLN A 8 -40.54 -60.45 -31.23
CA GLN A 8 -41.04 -59.78 -32.46
C GLN A 8 -42.45 -59.24 -32.50
N ASP A 9 -42.62 -58.02 -32.88
CA ASP A 9 -43.35 -57.72 -34.08
C ASP A 9 -42.94 -56.40 -34.77
N ALA A 10 -42.86 -56.51 -36.08
CA ALA A 10 -42.48 -55.47 -37.01
C ALA A 10 -43.77 -54.81 -37.56
N GLY A 11 -43.68 -53.56 -37.79
CA GLY A 11 -44.70 -53.05 -38.71
C GLY A 11 -44.97 -51.56 -38.81
N ARG A 12 -44.46 -51.00 -39.84
CA ARG A 12 -45.02 -49.91 -40.67
C ARG A 12 -44.46 -48.48 -40.52
N ARG A 13 -43.66 -48.20 -41.48
CA ARG A 13 -43.29 -46.89 -42.03
C ARG A 13 -44.53 -46.02 -42.28
N ARG A 14 -44.49 -44.76 -41.85
CA ARG A 14 -45.02 -43.64 -42.62
C ARG A 14 -44.10 -42.42 -42.46
N ARG A 15 -43.48 -42.04 -43.60
CA ARG A 15 -42.77 -40.76 -43.75
C ARG A 15 -43.79 -39.63 -43.71
N PHE A 16 -43.50 -38.62 -42.88
CA PHE A 16 -44.01 -37.29 -43.09
C PHE A 16 -42.83 -36.35 -43.07
N LEU A 17 -42.53 -35.89 -44.32
CA LEU A 17 -41.69 -34.74 -44.56
C LEU A 17 -42.52 -33.51 -44.24
N GLN A 18 -42.17 -32.78 -43.17
CA GLN A 18 -42.59 -31.40 -43.06
C GLN A 18 -41.32 -30.56 -42.76
N GLY A 19 -41.06 -29.68 -43.73
CA GLY A 19 -39.96 -28.75 -43.67
C GLY A 19 -40.14 -27.75 -42.53
N ALA A 20 -39.17 -27.69 -41.62
CA ALA A 20 -39.02 -26.61 -40.70
C ALA A 20 -38.07 -25.60 -41.30
N ALA A 21 -38.62 -24.46 -41.71
CA ALA A 21 -37.83 -23.29 -42.07
C ALA A 21 -37.07 -22.81 -40.83
N LEU A 22 -35.75 -22.94 -40.86
CA LEU A 22 -34.88 -22.28 -39.88
C LEU A 22 -34.88 -20.78 -40.17
N THR A 23 -35.64 -20.04 -39.40
CA THR A 23 -35.48 -18.59 -39.30
C THR A 23 -34.21 -18.32 -38.46
N LEU A 24 -33.12 -17.94 -39.13
CA LEU A 24 -31.97 -17.35 -38.46
C LEU A 24 -32.42 -16.02 -37.86
N VAL A 25 -32.67 -16.01 -36.56
CA VAL A 25 -32.70 -14.77 -35.78
C VAL A 25 -31.25 -14.36 -35.59
N ALA A 26 -30.79 -13.42 -36.40
CA ALA A 26 -29.55 -12.72 -36.14
C ALA A 26 -29.73 -11.97 -34.79
N ALA A 27 -29.16 -12.51 -33.72
CA ALA A 27 -29.00 -11.78 -32.48
C ALA A 27 -28.11 -10.59 -32.79
N ALA A 28 -28.68 -9.40 -32.82
CA ALA A 28 -27.92 -8.16 -32.85
C ALA A 28 -27.06 -8.14 -31.58
N ALA A 29 -25.76 -8.21 -31.73
CA ALA A 29 -24.82 -7.96 -30.65
C ALA A 29 -25.16 -6.56 -30.05
N PRO A 30 -25.17 -6.40 -28.72
CA PRO A 30 -25.35 -5.07 -28.15
C PRO A 30 -24.26 -4.14 -28.68
N PRO A 31 -24.57 -2.88 -29.01
CA PRO A 31 -23.58 -1.94 -29.51
C PRO A 31 -22.49 -1.73 -28.47
N GLY A 32 -21.27 -2.13 -28.84
CA GLY A 32 -20.05 -1.56 -28.34
C GLY A 32 -19.86 -1.57 -26.82
N ALA A 33 -19.28 -2.63 -26.26
CA ALA A 33 -18.19 -2.37 -25.33
C ALA A 33 -17.13 -1.63 -26.15
N SER A 34 -17.21 -0.30 -26.13
CA SER A 34 -16.14 0.57 -26.58
C SER A 34 -14.89 0.05 -25.87
N ALA A 35 -13.90 -0.43 -26.63
CA ALA A 35 -12.57 -0.64 -26.14
C ALA A 35 -12.21 0.69 -25.44
N THR A 36 -12.19 0.69 -24.10
CA THR A 36 -11.61 1.79 -23.35
C THR A 36 -10.18 1.84 -23.85
N GLU A 37 -9.95 2.76 -24.76
CA GLU A 37 -8.64 3.21 -25.19
C GLU A 37 -7.74 3.10 -23.97
N ASN A 38 -6.56 2.48 -24.07
CA ASN A 38 -5.61 2.28 -22.98
C ASN A 38 -5.19 3.66 -22.47
N ALA A 39 -6.04 4.27 -21.66
CA ALA A 39 -5.81 5.59 -21.10
C ALA A 39 -4.54 5.52 -20.28
N ARG A 40 -3.49 6.13 -20.79
CA ARG A 40 -2.15 6.11 -20.20
C ARG A 40 -2.19 6.88 -18.90
N ILE A 41 -1.75 6.24 -17.80
CA ILE A 41 -1.61 6.89 -16.49
C ILE A 41 -0.73 8.14 -16.64
N VAL A 42 -1.22 9.26 -16.13
CA VAL A 42 -0.48 10.52 -16.05
C VAL A 42 0.39 10.49 -14.82
N ALA A 43 1.66 10.83 -14.97
CA ALA A 43 2.65 10.90 -13.89
C ALA A 43 3.28 12.29 -13.83
N GLU A 44 3.35 12.87 -12.62
CA GLU A 44 3.79 14.25 -12.42
C GLU A 44 4.74 14.35 -11.21
N ASP A 45 5.82 15.12 -11.38
CA ASP A 45 6.77 15.48 -10.31
C ASP A 45 6.37 16.83 -9.69
N HIS A 46 6.31 16.88 -8.36
CA HIS A 46 6.07 18.12 -7.60
C HIS A 46 7.12 18.29 -6.50
N TRP A 47 7.15 19.47 -5.89
CA TRP A 47 8.14 19.80 -4.86
C TRP A 47 7.48 20.63 -3.76
N ALA A 48 7.75 20.23 -2.50
CA ALA A 48 7.47 21.03 -1.32
C ALA A 48 8.76 21.57 -0.70
N ARG A 49 8.61 22.48 0.28
CA ARG A 49 9.73 23.02 1.05
C ARG A 49 9.44 22.98 2.55
N LYS A 50 10.39 22.41 3.29
CA LYS A 50 10.47 22.50 4.75
C LYS A 50 11.70 23.38 5.06
N GLY A 51 11.51 24.70 5.15
CA GLY A 51 12.63 25.65 5.21
C GLY A 51 13.55 25.52 3.99
N ALA A 52 14.84 25.20 4.21
CA ALA A 52 15.82 25.00 3.14
C ALA A 52 15.70 23.61 2.48
N VAL A 53 15.03 22.65 3.09
CA VAL A 53 14.89 21.28 2.60
C VAL A 53 13.85 21.25 1.47
N LYS A 54 14.24 20.72 0.31
CA LYS A 54 13.34 20.41 -0.79
C LYS A 54 12.85 18.97 -0.63
N LEU A 55 11.53 18.77 -0.67
CA LEU A 55 10.88 17.47 -0.58
C LEU A 55 10.28 17.12 -1.94
N TYR A 56 10.67 15.97 -2.47
CA TYR A 56 10.14 15.46 -3.73
C TYR A 56 8.80 14.79 -3.51
N LEU A 57 7.79 15.19 -4.31
CA LEU A 57 6.48 14.55 -4.36
C LEU A 57 6.26 13.96 -5.75
N TYR A 58 5.60 12.84 -5.81
CA TYR A 58 5.26 12.15 -7.04
C TYR A 58 3.78 11.79 -7.07
N ARG A 59 3.13 12.07 -8.20
CA ARG A 59 1.71 11.90 -8.42
C ARG A 59 1.44 10.97 -9.59
N LYS A 60 0.46 10.07 -9.45
CA LYS A 60 -0.09 9.27 -10.54
C LYS A 60 -1.61 9.25 -10.50
N ARG A 61 -2.24 9.39 -11.68
CA ARG A 61 -3.70 9.36 -11.84
C ARG A 61 -4.09 8.95 -13.24
N MET A 62 -5.32 8.52 -13.43
CA MET A 62 -5.90 8.43 -14.76
C MET A 62 -6.11 9.84 -15.32
N PRO A 63 -6.12 10.03 -16.66
CA PRO A 63 -6.44 11.33 -17.27
C PRO A 63 -7.77 11.91 -16.76
N ASP A 64 -7.86 13.23 -16.73
CA ASP A 64 -9.05 13.93 -16.23
C ASP A 64 -10.16 13.93 -17.27
N ASN A 65 -11.16 13.08 -17.06
CA ASN A 65 -12.37 13.01 -17.87
C ASN A 65 -13.63 12.97 -16.97
N GLY A 66 -13.57 13.53 -15.75
CA GLY A 66 -14.68 13.43 -14.80
C GLY A 66 -14.52 14.27 -13.54
N PRO A 67 -15.31 14.01 -12.49
CA PRO A 67 -15.22 14.73 -11.23
C PRO A 67 -13.85 14.52 -10.56
N PRO A 68 -13.47 15.41 -9.62
CA PRO A 68 -12.24 15.28 -8.85
C PRO A 68 -12.14 13.89 -8.20
N ARG A 69 -10.99 13.23 -8.38
CA ARG A 69 -10.72 11.91 -7.81
C ARG A 69 -10.33 12.04 -6.34
N PRO A 70 -10.72 11.11 -5.47
CA PRO A 70 -10.23 11.12 -4.09
C PRO A 70 -8.70 10.99 -4.06
N VAL A 71 -8.06 11.83 -3.25
CA VAL A 71 -6.60 11.80 -3.07
C VAL A 71 -6.22 10.70 -2.10
N LEU A 72 -5.27 9.84 -2.52
CA LEU A 72 -4.62 8.84 -1.69
C LEU A 72 -3.13 9.17 -1.55
N PHE A 73 -2.68 9.52 -0.34
CA PHE A 73 -1.30 9.87 -0.05
C PHE A 73 -0.57 8.71 0.64
N LEU A 74 0.56 8.28 0.06
CA LEU A 74 1.34 7.13 0.51
C LEU A 74 2.59 7.60 1.27
N VAL A 75 2.78 7.10 2.51
CA VAL A 75 3.86 7.48 3.42
C VAL A 75 4.80 6.29 3.61
N HIS A 76 6.02 6.41 3.12
CA HIS A 76 7.00 5.33 3.14
C HIS A 76 7.66 5.09 4.51
N GLY A 77 8.23 3.90 4.67
CA GLY A 77 8.96 3.48 5.87
C GLY A 77 10.42 3.93 5.91
N SER A 78 11.26 3.16 6.62
CA SER A 78 12.62 3.56 7.02
C SER A 78 13.73 3.20 6.05
N SER A 79 13.47 2.40 5.02
CA SER A 79 14.56 1.69 4.32
C SER A 79 14.72 2.06 2.85
N PHE A 80 13.72 2.68 2.25
CA PHE A 80 13.70 3.11 0.85
C PHE A 80 12.71 4.25 0.65
N SER A 81 12.81 4.93 -0.49
CA SER A 81 12.02 6.12 -0.82
C SER A 81 10.55 5.80 -1.16
N GLY A 82 9.72 6.82 -1.18
CA GLY A 82 8.31 6.68 -1.51
C GLY A 82 8.10 6.19 -2.94
N ARG A 83 8.76 6.83 -3.91
CA ARG A 83 8.64 6.41 -5.31
C ARG A 83 9.24 5.02 -5.54
N GLY A 84 10.41 4.71 -4.96
CA GLY A 84 11.02 3.38 -5.06
C GLY A 84 10.12 2.28 -4.51
N GLY A 85 9.47 2.53 -3.37
CA GLY A 85 8.59 1.53 -2.72
C GLY A 85 7.21 1.40 -3.36
N PHE A 86 6.62 2.50 -3.85
CA PHE A 86 5.21 2.48 -4.29
C PHE A 86 5.01 2.53 -5.80
N ASP A 87 6.07 2.85 -6.57
CA ASP A 87 6.02 2.83 -8.03
C ASP A 87 7.13 1.96 -8.63
N LEU A 88 7.48 0.87 -7.94
CA LEU A 88 8.54 -0.03 -8.40
C LEU A 88 8.18 -0.67 -9.73
N GLN A 89 9.12 -0.63 -10.67
CA GLN A 89 9.05 -1.37 -11.93
C GLN A 89 10.00 -2.57 -11.83
N VAL A 90 9.43 -3.78 -11.89
CA VAL A 90 10.22 -5.02 -11.82
C VAL A 90 10.36 -5.58 -13.24
N PRO A 91 11.59 -5.67 -13.78
CA PRO A 91 11.80 -6.19 -15.13
C PRO A 91 11.23 -7.59 -15.31
N GLY A 92 10.50 -7.79 -16.40
CA GLY A 92 9.89 -9.08 -16.74
C GLY A 92 8.62 -9.42 -15.94
N THR A 93 8.20 -8.57 -15.00
CA THR A 93 7.01 -8.82 -14.18
C THR A 93 6.08 -7.61 -14.24
N ALA A 94 4.85 -7.82 -14.65
CA ALA A 94 3.83 -6.77 -14.69
C ALA A 94 3.23 -6.48 -13.31
N ASN A 95 2.66 -5.28 -13.14
CA ASN A 95 1.78 -4.91 -12.04
C ASN A 95 2.43 -4.92 -10.63
N TYR A 96 3.63 -4.38 -10.49
CA TYR A 96 4.24 -4.12 -9.19
C TYR A 96 4.00 -2.71 -8.66
N SER A 97 3.62 -1.75 -9.51
CA SER A 97 3.35 -0.39 -9.06
C SER A 97 2.02 -0.32 -8.31
N PHE A 98 2.11 -0.09 -7.00
CA PHE A 98 0.97 0.26 -6.16
C PHE A 98 0.25 1.52 -6.71
N MET A 99 1.03 2.54 -7.10
CA MET A 99 0.47 3.80 -7.60
C MET A 99 -0.31 3.59 -8.90
N ASP A 100 0.16 2.74 -9.81
CA ASP A 100 -0.57 2.43 -11.06
C ASP A 100 -1.89 1.73 -10.78
N GLU A 101 -1.89 0.76 -9.86
CA GLU A 101 -3.09 0.00 -9.54
C GLU A 101 -4.17 0.88 -8.91
N PHE A 102 -3.79 1.71 -7.93
CA PHE A 102 -4.74 2.61 -7.28
C PHE A 102 -5.18 3.78 -8.17
N ALA A 103 -4.32 4.23 -9.10
CA ALA A 103 -4.75 5.15 -10.15
C ALA A 103 -5.83 4.54 -11.04
N ARG A 104 -5.69 3.25 -11.43
CA ARG A 104 -6.73 2.51 -12.18
C ARG A 104 -8.01 2.31 -11.37
N TYR A 105 -7.91 2.15 -10.05
CA TYR A 105 -9.07 2.13 -9.14
C TYR A 105 -9.77 3.48 -9.01
N GLY A 106 -9.22 4.55 -9.60
CA GLY A 106 -9.87 5.86 -9.66
C GLY A 106 -9.36 6.86 -8.63
N PHE A 107 -8.27 6.58 -7.95
CA PHE A 107 -7.63 7.53 -7.03
C PHE A 107 -6.68 8.49 -7.76
N ASP A 108 -6.47 9.66 -7.15
CA ASP A 108 -5.36 10.56 -7.40
C ASP A 108 -4.26 10.22 -6.39
N VAL A 109 -3.25 9.45 -6.82
CA VAL A 109 -2.29 8.80 -5.93
C VAL A 109 -1.02 9.64 -5.82
N TRP A 110 -0.67 9.98 -4.59
CA TRP A 110 0.51 10.77 -4.26
C TRP A 110 1.45 10.00 -3.33
N THR A 111 2.73 10.26 -3.45
CA THR A 111 3.74 9.90 -2.48
C THR A 111 4.78 11.01 -2.37
N MET A 112 5.60 10.94 -1.33
CA MET A 112 6.75 11.81 -1.17
C MET A 112 7.97 11.00 -0.79
N ASP A 113 9.15 11.53 -1.06
CA ASP A 113 10.39 11.10 -0.44
C ASP A 113 10.63 12.01 0.77
N HIS A 114 10.74 11.42 1.98
CA HIS A 114 11.12 12.18 3.18
C HIS A 114 12.54 12.75 3.04
N GLU A 115 12.87 13.75 3.86
CA GLU A 115 14.24 14.27 3.95
C GLU A 115 15.25 13.12 4.08
N ASN A 116 16.34 13.17 3.33
CA ASN A 116 17.41 12.16 3.22
C ASN A 116 17.01 10.85 2.51
N TYR A 117 15.83 10.79 1.88
CA TYR A 117 15.44 9.66 1.04
C TYR A 117 15.28 10.09 -0.42
N GLY A 118 15.51 9.15 -1.34
CA GLY A 118 15.20 9.28 -2.74
C GLY A 118 15.73 10.56 -3.37
N ARG A 119 14.82 11.36 -3.95
CA ARG A 119 15.13 12.61 -4.65
C ARG A 119 15.04 13.86 -3.77
N SER A 120 14.63 13.71 -2.51
CA SER A 120 14.59 14.82 -1.55
C SER A 120 15.97 15.25 -1.11
N SER A 121 16.07 16.45 -0.52
CA SER A 121 17.34 17.00 -0.05
C SER A 121 18.08 16.07 0.89
N GLN A 122 19.37 15.92 0.66
CA GLN A 122 20.29 15.23 1.55
C GLN A 122 20.89 16.23 2.54
N THR A 123 20.65 16.00 3.84
CA THR A 123 21.14 16.84 4.94
C THR A 123 21.92 16.01 5.96
N GLN A 124 22.27 16.58 7.11
CA GLN A 124 22.87 15.85 8.22
C GLN A 124 21.83 15.39 9.27
N SER A 125 20.53 15.64 9.06
CA SER A 125 19.46 15.14 9.93
C SER A 125 19.42 13.61 9.92
N ASN A 126 19.11 13.01 11.06
CA ASN A 126 18.83 11.56 11.16
C ASN A 126 17.44 11.17 10.65
N SER A 127 16.61 12.14 10.23
CA SER A 127 15.27 11.97 9.66
C SER A 127 14.37 11.05 10.51
N ASP A 128 14.24 11.36 11.79
CA ASP A 128 13.41 10.67 12.76
C ASP A 128 11.90 10.77 12.43
N ILE A 129 11.05 10.24 13.31
CA ILE A 129 9.59 10.27 13.13
C ILE A 129 9.09 11.70 13.08
N ARG A 130 9.57 12.58 13.99
CA ARG A 130 9.14 13.99 14.06
C ARG A 130 9.53 14.76 12.81
N SER A 131 10.75 14.59 12.30
CA SER A 131 11.18 15.19 11.04
C SER A 131 10.26 14.78 9.89
N GLY A 132 9.83 13.51 9.84
CA GLY A 132 8.91 13.03 8.82
C GLY A 132 7.48 13.60 8.96
N VAL A 133 7.02 13.91 10.16
CA VAL A 133 5.75 14.62 10.38
C VAL A 133 5.82 16.03 9.81
N GLU A 134 6.92 16.76 10.06
CA GLU A 134 7.13 18.09 9.47
C GLU A 134 7.26 18.04 7.93
N ASP A 135 7.79 16.95 7.37
CA ASP A 135 7.79 16.72 5.92
C ASP A 135 6.35 16.62 5.39
N LEU A 136 5.46 15.86 6.07
CA LEU A 136 4.05 15.76 5.69
C LEU A 136 3.32 17.10 5.76
N LYS A 137 3.55 17.88 6.83
CA LYS A 137 2.98 19.22 6.98
C LYS A 137 3.42 20.15 5.84
N ALA A 138 4.65 20.01 5.36
CA ALA A 138 5.15 20.79 4.23
C ALA A 138 4.62 20.30 2.88
N ALA A 139 4.34 19.01 2.73
CA ALA A 139 3.89 18.40 1.48
C ALA A 139 2.40 18.65 1.19
N LEU A 140 1.53 18.58 2.20
CA LEU A 140 0.08 18.63 2.01
C LEU A 140 -0.44 19.95 1.43
N PRO A 141 0.10 21.14 1.73
CA PRO A 141 -0.29 22.38 1.04
C PRO A 141 -0.07 22.33 -0.48
N VAL A 142 0.95 21.60 -0.96
CA VAL A 142 1.17 21.41 -2.39
C VAL A 142 0.08 20.52 -2.98
N VAL A 143 -0.27 19.42 -2.31
CA VAL A 143 -1.37 18.54 -2.72
C VAL A 143 -2.68 19.30 -2.77
N GLU A 144 -3.01 20.08 -1.73
CA GLU A 144 -4.20 20.92 -1.67
C GLU A 144 -4.24 21.94 -2.80
N SER A 145 -3.12 22.63 -3.07
CA SER A 145 -3.03 23.62 -4.16
C SER A 145 -3.27 23.00 -5.54
N VAL A 146 -2.84 21.74 -5.76
CA VAL A 146 -2.98 21.07 -7.06
C VAL A 146 -4.34 20.40 -7.21
N THR A 147 -4.91 19.87 -6.13
CA THR A 147 -6.14 19.03 -6.19
C THR A 147 -7.38 19.73 -5.68
N GLY A 148 -7.23 20.82 -4.93
CA GLY A 148 -8.32 21.49 -4.20
C GLY A 148 -8.79 20.70 -2.96
N GLN A 149 -8.17 19.57 -2.61
CA GLN A 149 -8.60 18.70 -1.52
C GLN A 149 -7.75 18.94 -0.27
N LYS A 150 -8.36 19.52 0.75
CA LYS A 150 -7.74 19.77 2.06
C LYS A 150 -7.64 18.50 2.90
N LYS A 151 -8.62 17.62 2.81
CA LYS A 151 -8.73 16.37 3.56
C LYS A 151 -8.50 15.20 2.62
N VAL A 152 -7.56 14.32 2.93
CA VAL A 152 -7.12 13.24 2.05
C VAL A 152 -7.08 11.89 2.77
N MET A 153 -7.10 10.83 1.99
CA MET A 153 -6.91 9.47 2.47
C MET A 153 -5.42 9.15 2.54
N PHE A 154 -5.01 8.34 3.52
CA PHE A 154 -3.61 8.01 3.72
C PHE A 154 -3.36 6.51 3.83
N TYR A 155 -2.20 6.10 3.33
CA TYR A 155 -1.58 4.83 3.63
C TYR A 155 -0.19 5.07 4.22
N GLY A 156 0.10 4.48 5.37
CA GLY A 156 1.44 4.48 5.96
C GLY A 156 1.99 3.07 6.03
N GLN A 157 3.30 2.92 5.76
CA GLN A 157 4.00 1.64 5.85
C GLN A 157 5.10 1.71 6.92
N SER A 158 5.10 0.76 7.87
CA SER A 158 6.16 0.64 8.88
C SER A 158 6.32 1.94 9.68
N SER A 159 7.51 2.54 9.74
CA SER A 159 7.70 3.87 10.35
C SER A 159 6.88 4.97 9.66
N GLY A 160 6.45 4.79 8.42
CA GLY A 160 5.48 5.65 7.74
C GLY A 160 4.12 5.63 8.42
N SER A 161 3.69 4.48 8.93
CA SER A 161 2.48 4.36 9.76
C SER A 161 2.60 5.14 11.08
N ILE A 162 3.79 5.14 11.70
CA ILE A 162 4.04 5.91 12.94
C ILE A 162 4.03 7.41 12.62
N ARG A 163 4.75 7.86 11.56
CA ARG A 163 4.71 9.25 11.09
C ARG A 163 3.28 9.71 10.84
N LEU A 164 2.51 8.89 10.13
CA LEU A 164 1.10 9.17 9.82
C LEU A 164 0.24 9.24 11.08
N GLY A 165 0.42 8.32 12.04
CA GLY A 165 -0.30 8.35 13.31
C GLY A 165 -0.01 9.62 14.11
N VAL A 166 1.26 10.02 14.22
CA VAL A 166 1.65 11.29 14.89
C VAL A 166 1.09 12.49 14.13
N PHE A 167 1.18 12.50 12.79
CA PHE A 167 0.58 13.55 11.96
C PHE A 167 -0.93 13.67 12.18
N ALA A 168 -1.66 12.56 12.21
CA ALA A 168 -3.11 12.54 12.41
C ALA A 168 -3.54 13.03 13.81
N MET A 169 -2.68 12.88 14.82
CA MET A 169 -2.92 13.48 16.14
C MET A 169 -2.74 15.02 16.17
N GLU A 170 -1.90 15.55 15.28
CA GLU A 170 -1.56 16.98 15.22
C GLU A 170 -2.43 17.75 14.21
N GLU A 171 -2.84 17.11 13.13
CA GLU A 171 -3.60 17.68 11.99
C GLU A 171 -4.84 16.82 11.65
N PRO A 172 -5.72 16.52 12.63
CA PRO A 172 -6.82 15.56 12.43
C PRO A 172 -7.79 15.97 11.31
N GLU A 173 -7.92 17.28 11.04
CA GLU A 173 -8.79 17.80 9.99
C GLU A 173 -8.26 17.53 8.58
N ARG A 174 -7.00 17.14 8.45
CA ARG A 174 -6.35 16.79 7.16
C ARG A 174 -6.56 15.34 6.76
N VAL A 175 -6.98 14.48 7.69
CA VAL A 175 -7.06 13.02 7.49
C VAL A 175 -8.51 12.58 7.37
N ASP A 176 -8.90 12.08 6.19
CA ASP A 176 -10.23 11.49 5.98
C ASP A 176 -10.30 10.09 6.62
N ARG A 177 -9.47 9.21 6.15
CA ARG A 177 -9.26 7.85 6.69
C ARG A 177 -7.83 7.40 6.43
N MET A 178 -7.35 6.45 7.20
CA MET A 178 -5.97 5.98 7.03
C MET A 178 -5.83 4.48 7.22
N VAL A 179 -4.87 3.91 6.47
CA VAL A 179 -4.38 2.55 6.67
C VAL A 179 -3.03 2.61 7.37
N LEU A 180 -2.89 1.90 8.47
CA LEU A 180 -1.64 1.69 9.21
C LEU A 180 -1.15 0.27 8.89
N ASP A 181 -0.21 0.15 7.96
CA ASP A 181 0.39 -1.11 7.55
C ASP A 181 1.73 -1.34 8.23
N ALA A 182 1.99 -2.58 8.65
CA ALA A 182 3.24 -2.95 9.31
C ALA A 182 3.57 -2.02 10.51
N PHE A 183 2.53 -1.58 11.22
CA PHE A 183 2.59 -0.62 12.32
C PHE A 183 3.22 -1.25 13.55
N THR A 184 4.00 -0.49 14.30
CA THR A 184 4.53 -0.84 15.62
C THR A 184 3.91 0.12 16.66
N TYR A 185 3.32 -0.41 17.73
CA TYR A 185 2.77 0.40 18.81
C TYR A 185 3.78 0.61 19.93
N THR A 186 4.12 -0.43 20.68
CA THR A 186 5.12 -0.40 21.74
C THR A 186 6.42 -1.08 21.36
N GLY A 187 6.33 -2.07 20.48
CA GLY A 187 7.43 -2.95 20.09
C GLY A 187 7.83 -3.96 21.14
N GLU A 188 7.04 -4.10 22.23
CA GLU A 188 7.32 -5.09 23.27
C GLU A 188 7.13 -6.51 22.75
N GLY A 189 8.17 -7.34 22.92
CA GLY A 189 8.18 -8.71 22.43
C GLY A 189 8.31 -8.86 20.90
N ALA A 190 8.31 -7.76 20.14
CA ALA A 190 8.50 -7.78 18.70
C ALA A 190 9.96 -8.07 18.33
N PRO A 191 10.29 -9.18 17.63
CA PRO A 191 11.67 -9.61 17.40
C PRO A 191 12.56 -8.54 16.78
N GLU A 192 12.07 -7.83 15.77
CA GLU A 192 12.81 -6.80 15.07
C GLU A 192 13.07 -5.55 15.94
N ILE A 193 12.12 -5.18 16.79
CA ILE A 193 12.29 -4.05 17.70
C ILE A 193 13.26 -4.41 18.82
N MET A 194 13.16 -5.61 19.36
CA MET A 194 14.11 -6.11 20.37
C MET A 194 15.54 -6.18 19.81
N ARG A 195 15.72 -6.59 18.55
CA ARG A 195 17.01 -6.57 17.86
C ARG A 195 17.57 -5.15 17.72
N ARG A 196 16.72 -4.15 17.40
CA ARG A 196 17.12 -2.74 17.33
C ARG A 196 17.51 -2.20 18.70
N ARG A 197 16.77 -2.53 19.74
CA ARG A 197 17.11 -2.17 21.13
C ARG A 197 18.48 -2.73 21.52
N ALA A 198 18.76 -3.98 21.20
CA ALA A 198 20.07 -4.59 21.47
C ALA A 198 21.22 -3.91 20.71
N ASN A 199 20.94 -3.29 19.56
CA ASN A 199 21.92 -2.60 18.72
C ASN A 199 21.85 -1.07 18.82
N ILE A 200 21.22 -0.51 19.86
CA ILE A 200 20.96 0.93 19.97
C ILE A 200 22.24 1.77 19.93
N ALA A 201 23.32 1.30 20.56
CA ALA A 201 24.60 2.00 20.55
C ALA A 201 25.15 2.22 19.11
N SER A 202 25.00 1.23 18.24
CA SER A 202 25.40 1.36 16.82
C SER A 202 24.47 2.32 16.06
N LEU A 203 23.16 2.29 16.33
CA LEU A 203 22.17 3.15 15.68
C LEU A 203 22.34 4.62 16.04
N THR A 204 22.78 4.91 17.27
CA THR A 204 22.98 6.27 17.79
C THR A 204 24.38 6.82 17.51
N ALA A 205 25.36 5.97 17.14
CA ALA A 205 26.73 6.38 16.81
C ALA A 205 26.81 7.21 15.52
N SER A 206 25.82 7.12 14.64
CA SER A 206 25.75 7.89 13.39
C SER A 206 24.30 8.21 13.02
N ASN A 207 24.09 9.35 12.37
CA ASN A 207 22.78 9.69 11.80
C ASN A 207 22.39 8.79 10.62
N PHE A 208 23.34 8.06 10.05
CA PHE A 208 23.13 7.23 8.87
C PHE A 208 23.78 5.85 9.03
N ARG A 209 23.21 4.86 8.35
CA ARG A 209 23.80 3.56 8.06
C ARG A 209 24.09 3.43 6.57
N PRO A 210 25.17 2.72 6.18
CA PRO A 210 25.42 2.40 4.78
C PRO A 210 24.31 1.51 4.22
N THR A 211 23.99 1.71 2.95
CA THR A 211 23.01 0.93 2.21
C THR A 211 23.64 0.34 0.96
N SER A 212 23.40 -0.93 0.73
CA SER A 212 23.91 -1.71 -0.40
C SER A 212 22.82 -2.65 -0.92
N GLN A 213 23.07 -3.36 -2.02
CA GLN A 213 22.15 -4.39 -2.50
C GLN A 213 21.83 -5.43 -1.41
N ALA A 214 22.83 -5.87 -0.67
CA ALA A 214 22.64 -6.81 0.45
C ALA A 214 21.70 -6.28 1.54
N SER A 215 21.62 -4.94 1.71
CA SER A 215 20.65 -4.34 2.63
C SER A 215 19.21 -4.53 2.14
N PHE A 216 18.96 -4.40 0.84
CA PHE A 216 17.63 -4.66 0.26
C PHE A 216 17.30 -6.14 0.30
N ASP A 217 18.23 -7.02 -0.06
CA ASP A 217 18.03 -8.47 0.02
C ASP A 217 17.66 -8.90 1.45
N ALA A 218 18.34 -8.35 2.47
CA ALA A 218 18.07 -8.65 3.87
C ALA A 218 16.69 -8.18 4.34
N ILE A 219 16.15 -7.05 3.84
CA ILE A 219 14.82 -6.54 4.20
C ILE A 219 13.74 -7.55 3.82
N PHE A 220 13.85 -8.14 2.64
CA PHE A 220 12.85 -9.08 2.13
C PHE A 220 13.06 -10.52 2.62
N ALA A 221 14.30 -10.91 2.93
CA ALA A 221 14.61 -12.24 3.44
C ALA A 221 14.39 -12.39 4.96
N ARG A 222 14.29 -11.27 5.68
CA ARG A 222 14.31 -11.21 7.14
C ARG A 222 13.18 -12.00 7.81
N ASP A 223 11.96 -11.84 7.31
CA ASP A 223 10.76 -12.42 7.95
C ASP A 223 10.42 -13.78 7.30
N ASP A 224 10.11 -13.78 6.01
CA ASP A 224 9.92 -15.00 5.20
C ASP A 224 10.27 -14.73 3.72
N PRO A 225 11.40 -15.27 3.23
CA PRO A 225 11.85 -15.04 1.85
C PRO A 225 10.91 -15.64 0.79
N SER A 226 10.03 -16.56 1.14
CA SER A 226 9.07 -17.15 0.19
C SER A 226 7.95 -16.20 -0.21
N THR A 227 7.82 -15.08 0.50
CA THR A 227 6.77 -14.08 0.25
C THR A 227 7.12 -13.05 -0.82
N VAL A 228 8.34 -13.08 -1.36
CA VAL A 228 8.82 -12.11 -2.34
C VAL A 228 9.40 -12.76 -3.59
N ASP A 229 9.19 -12.14 -4.74
CA ASP A 229 9.90 -12.49 -5.97
C ASP A 229 11.36 -12.01 -5.86
N PRO A 230 12.37 -12.86 -6.09
CA PRO A 230 13.80 -12.50 -6.01
C PRO A 230 14.21 -11.31 -6.89
N ALA A 231 13.46 -11.01 -7.94
CA ALA A 231 13.70 -9.84 -8.79
C ALA A 231 13.36 -8.50 -8.09
N VAL A 232 12.50 -8.52 -7.05
CA VAL A 232 12.03 -7.31 -6.36
C VAL A 232 13.14 -6.61 -5.58
N PRO A 233 13.87 -7.26 -4.65
CA PRO A 233 14.95 -6.61 -3.92
C PRO A 233 16.05 -6.09 -4.86
N LYS A 234 16.33 -6.81 -5.97
CA LYS A 234 17.27 -6.34 -6.99
C LYS A 234 16.76 -5.09 -7.68
N ALA A 235 15.54 -5.07 -8.16
CA ALA A 235 14.95 -3.91 -8.84
C ALA A 235 14.89 -2.68 -7.92
N LEU A 236 14.56 -2.88 -6.64
CA LEU A 236 14.54 -1.81 -5.64
C LEU A 236 15.95 -1.27 -5.39
N GLY A 237 16.95 -2.14 -5.22
CA GLY A 237 18.33 -1.75 -5.06
C GLY A 237 18.87 -1.01 -6.29
N ASP A 238 18.58 -1.48 -7.49
CA ASP A 238 18.95 -0.83 -8.76
C ASP A 238 18.34 0.59 -8.88
N TYR A 239 17.17 0.83 -8.28
CA TYR A 239 16.56 2.15 -8.24
C TYR A 239 17.18 3.04 -7.16
N GLU A 240 17.21 2.60 -5.91
CA GLU A 240 17.59 3.41 -4.75
C GLU A 240 19.08 3.77 -4.72
N LEU A 241 19.96 2.83 -5.09
CA LEU A 241 21.43 3.03 -5.07
C LEU A 241 21.93 4.05 -6.11
N LYS A 242 21.13 4.40 -7.11
CA LYS A 242 21.40 5.52 -8.01
C LYS A 242 21.19 6.89 -7.35
N LEU A 243 20.42 6.93 -6.26
CA LEU A 243 20.02 8.15 -5.56
C LEU A 243 20.85 8.37 -4.29
N THR A 244 21.04 7.31 -3.50
CA THR A 244 21.83 7.36 -2.26
C THR A 244 22.34 5.98 -1.87
N ASN A 245 23.49 5.94 -1.18
CA ASN A 245 24.08 4.73 -0.60
C ASN A 245 24.04 4.73 0.93
N ARG A 246 23.22 5.61 1.52
CA ARG A 246 23.02 5.71 2.97
C ARG A 246 21.55 5.87 3.31
N THR A 247 21.17 5.38 4.48
CA THR A 247 19.80 5.49 5.00
C THR A 247 19.82 6.11 6.39
N PRO A 248 18.89 7.05 6.72
CA PRO A 248 18.82 7.65 8.05
C PRO A 248 18.51 6.63 9.15
N ASN A 249 19.06 6.87 10.35
CA ASN A 249 18.84 6.00 11.52
C ASN A 249 17.71 6.46 12.46
N GLY A 250 17.24 7.72 12.33
CA GLY A 250 16.35 8.32 13.32
C GLY A 250 15.09 7.51 13.59
N THR A 251 14.43 7.01 12.54
CA THR A 251 13.24 6.15 12.73
C THR A 251 13.54 4.83 13.43
N TYR A 252 14.73 4.25 13.23
CA TYR A 252 15.12 3.02 13.95
C TYR A 252 15.43 3.31 15.42
N VAL A 253 16.03 4.46 15.71
CA VAL A 253 16.25 4.94 17.07
C VAL A 253 14.90 5.16 17.76
N ASP A 254 13.97 5.88 17.14
CA ASP A 254 12.63 6.12 17.69
C ASP A 254 11.90 4.81 17.99
N MET A 255 11.86 3.89 17.03
CA MET A 255 11.20 2.58 17.22
C MET A 255 11.87 1.71 18.29
N ALA A 256 13.17 1.91 18.54
CA ALA A 256 13.87 1.17 19.59
C ALA A 256 13.59 1.73 21.01
N ILE A 257 13.57 3.05 21.18
CA ILE A 257 13.62 3.66 22.53
C ILE A 257 12.57 4.72 22.83
N HIS A 258 11.80 5.21 21.83
CA HIS A 258 10.82 6.30 22.02
C HIS A 258 9.36 5.85 21.87
N MET A 259 9.11 4.55 21.69
CA MET A 259 7.73 4.02 21.57
C MET A 259 7.05 3.92 22.94
N PRO A 260 5.72 4.11 23.04
CA PRO A 260 4.81 4.44 21.93
C PRO A 260 4.82 5.94 21.59
N MET A 261 4.76 6.28 20.29
CA MET A 261 4.67 7.66 19.80
C MET A 261 3.24 8.07 19.41
N VAL A 262 2.36 7.11 19.19
CA VAL A 262 0.98 7.34 18.78
C VAL A 262 0.03 6.96 19.91
N ASP A 263 -0.79 7.91 20.33
CA ASP A 263 -1.91 7.65 21.24
C ASP A 263 -3.16 7.28 20.43
N PRO A 264 -3.65 6.03 20.49
CA PRO A 264 -4.81 5.59 19.72
C PRO A 264 -6.07 6.42 20.00
N LYS A 265 -6.23 6.94 21.23
CA LYS A 265 -7.40 7.74 21.64
C LYS A 265 -7.48 9.09 20.96
N ARG A 266 -6.38 9.56 20.37
CA ARG A 266 -6.30 10.82 19.63
C ARG A 266 -6.52 10.65 18.13
N LEU A 267 -6.66 9.44 17.62
CA LEU A 267 -6.94 9.17 16.20
C LEU A 267 -8.45 9.20 15.95
N LEU A 268 -8.94 10.33 15.46
CA LEU A 268 -10.38 10.59 15.33
C LEU A 268 -10.95 10.12 13.98
N CYS A 269 -10.12 9.92 12.97
CA CYS A 269 -10.52 9.43 11.65
C CYS A 269 -10.81 7.92 11.65
N SER A 270 -11.38 7.42 10.56
CA SER A 270 -11.49 5.97 10.31
C SER A 270 -10.11 5.35 10.10
N VAL A 271 -9.84 4.21 10.75
CA VAL A 271 -8.54 3.52 10.72
C VAL A 271 -8.70 2.06 10.31
N CYS A 272 -7.93 1.64 9.30
CA CYS A 272 -7.70 0.23 9.02
C CYS A 272 -6.26 -0.13 9.42
N MET A 273 -6.10 -1.17 10.24
CA MET A 273 -4.79 -1.74 10.53
C MET A 273 -4.61 -3.01 9.73
N THR A 274 -3.50 -3.11 8.99
CA THR A 274 -3.13 -4.32 8.26
C THR A 274 -1.92 -4.97 8.92
N ARG A 275 -2.04 -6.27 9.19
CA ARG A 275 -1.03 -7.12 9.81
C ARG A 275 -0.60 -8.19 8.82
N ALA A 276 0.68 -8.23 8.46
CA ALA A 276 1.23 -9.31 7.66
C ALA A 276 1.53 -10.54 8.54
N GLU A 277 1.20 -11.74 8.07
CA GLU A 277 1.42 -13.01 8.78
C GLU A 277 2.87 -13.15 9.29
N HIS A 278 3.84 -12.74 8.47
CA HIS A 278 5.27 -12.92 8.75
C HIS A 278 5.98 -11.60 9.13
N ASP A 279 5.30 -10.63 9.75
CA ASP A 279 5.95 -9.37 10.15
C ASP A 279 6.47 -9.42 11.59
N GLY A 280 7.79 -9.36 11.77
CA GLY A 280 8.47 -9.35 13.06
C GLY A 280 8.52 -7.98 13.76
N ASN A 281 7.93 -6.92 13.20
CA ASN A 281 8.01 -5.56 13.78
C ASN A 281 6.98 -5.27 14.87
N ALA A 282 5.96 -6.11 15.01
CA ALA A 282 4.93 -5.97 16.04
C ALA A 282 4.41 -7.33 16.48
N THR A 283 3.84 -7.40 17.68
CA THR A 283 3.07 -8.55 18.15
C THR A 283 1.58 -8.33 17.91
N ASP A 284 0.81 -9.41 17.77
CA ASP A 284 -0.65 -9.32 17.64
C ASP A 284 -1.28 -8.68 18.89
N ALA A 285 -0.74 -9.01 20.06
CA ALA A 285 -1.24 -8.49 21.33
C ALA A 285 -1.16 -6.95 21.40
N GLU A 286 -0.03 -6.34 21.02
CA GLU A 286 0.10 -4.87 21.04
C GLU A 286 -0.77 -4.20 19.97
N LEU A 287 -0.93 -4.81 18.79
CA LEU A 287 -1.77 -4.25 17.73
C LEU A 287 -3.26 -4.32 18.08
N LEU A 288 -3.73 -5.41 18.69
CA LEU A 288 -5.09 -5.55 19.16
C LEU A 288 -5.38 -4.62 20.35
N ASP A 289 -4.41 -4.41 21.26
CA ASP A 289 -4.52 -3.42 22.32
C ASP A 289 -4.69 -2.00 21.74
N PHE A 290 -3.83 -1.59 20.81
CA PHE A 290 -3.96 -0.32 20.09
C PHE A 290 -5.32 -0.19 19.41
N PHE A 291 -5.73 -1.20 18.63
CA PHE A 291 -7.00 -1.21 17.89
C PHE A 291 -8.20 -1.08 18.82
N SER A 292 -8.18 -1.74 19.98
CA SER A 292 -9.28 -1.69 20.95
C SER A 292 -9.56 -0.27 21.44
N GLN A 293 -8.52 0.55 21.57
CA GLN A 293 -8.56 1.90 22.12
C GLN A 293 -8.95 2.98 21.09
N LEU A 294 -8.98 2.67 19.79
CA LEU A 294 -9.39 3.62 18.74
C LEU A 294 -10.85 4.08 18.98
N PRO A 295 -11.13 5.40 19.06
CA PRO A 295 -12.46 5.91 19.43
C PRO A 295 -13.47 5.78 18.29
N ASN A 296 -13.04 5.94 17.05
CA ASN A 296 -13.91 5.83 15.87
C ASN A 296 -14.35 4.37 15.68
N LYS A 297 -15.67 4.15 15.54
CA LYS A 297 -16.25 2.81 15.35
C LYS A 297 -16.16 2.31 13.91
N ASP A 298 -15.92 3.20 12.96
CA ASP A 298 -15.59 2.85 11.57
C ASP A 298 -14.10 2.48 11.49
N LYS A 299 -13.74 1.32 12.05
CA LYS A 299 -12.37 0.81 12.13
C LYS A 299 -12.29 -0.66 11.75
N GLN A 300 -11.18 -1.07 11.16
CA GLN A 300 -10.94 -2.44 10.71
C GLN A 300 -9.56 -2.94 11.17
N PHE A 301 -9.47 -4.23 11.49
CA PHE A 301 -8.20 -4.94 11.69
C PHE A 301 -8.18 -6.14 10.76
N CYS A 302 -7.15 -6.24 9.93
CA CYS A 302 -7.04 -7.28 8.92
C CYS A 302 -5.67 -7.96 9.00
N GLU A 303 -5.65 -9.22 9.40
CA GLU A 303 -4.48 -10.08 9.24
C GLU A 303 -4.47 -10.68 7.84
N ILE A 304 -3.30 -10.63 7.16
CA ILE A 304 -3.17 -11.02 5.76
C ILE A 304 -2.14 -12.13 5.64
N ARG A 305 -2.63 -13.31 5.24
CA ARG A 305 -1.82 -14.50 5.08
C ARG A 305 -0.94 -14.46 3.83
N GLY A 306 0.28 -15.02 3.94
CA GLY A 306 1.23 -15.17 2.83
C GLY A 306 1.94 -13.90 2.44
N VAL A 307 2.03 -12.93 3.36
CA VAL A 307 2.78 -11.67 3.19
C VAL A 307 3.70 -11.43 4.39
N ALA A 308 4.78 -10.69 4.16
CA ALA A 308 5.73 -10.27 5.18
C ALA A 308 5.75 -8.73 5.30
N HIS A 309 6.70 -8.17 6.04
CA HIS A 309 6.79 -6.75 6.39
C HIS A 309 6.60 -5.78 5.21
N VAL A 310 7.14 -6.10 4.02
CA VAL A 310 6.97 -5.28 2.82
C VAL A 310 5.85 -5.84 1.95
N ALA A 311 4.65 -5.99 2.52
CA ALA A 311 3.51 -6.66 1.92
C ALA A 311 3.12 -6.13 0.53
N VAL A 312 3.23 -4.81 0.32
CA VAL A 312 2.86 -4.15 -0.94
C VAL A 312 3.77 -4.49 -2.12
N LEU A 313 4.95 -5.06 -1.87
CA LEU A 313 5.89 -5.55 -2.89
C LEU A 313 6.03 -7.09 -2.88
N GLY A 314 5.28 -7.80 -2.04
CA GLY A 314 5.26 -9.26 -2.01
C GLY A 314 4.59 -9.90 -3.23
N ILE A 315 4.77 -11.22 -3.39
CA ILE A 315 4.08 -11.99 -4.44
C ILE A 315 2.56 -11.95 -4.25
N ASN A 316 2.09 -11.88 -3.01
CA ASN A 316 0.68 -11.79 -2.63
C ASN A 316 0.20 -10.35 -2.37
N ARG A 317 0.90 -9.32 -2.90
CA ARG A 317 0.56 -7.90 -2.71
C ARG A 317 -0.88 -7.54 -3.06
N HIS A 318 -1.48 -8.20 -4.04
CA HIS A 318 -2.87 -7.98 -4.44
C HIS A 318 -3.88 -8.26 -3.30
N ARG A 319 -3.52 -9.08 -2.30
CA ARG A 319 -4.38 -9.34 -1.14
C ARG A 319 -4.47 -8.11 -0.22
N ILE A 320 -3.34 -7.48 0.10
CA ILE A 320 -3.34 -6.26 0.89
C ILE A 320 -3.94 -5.08 0.09
N TRP A 321 -3.65 -4.98 -1.20
CA TRP A 321 -4.26 -3.97 -2.07
C TRP A 321 -5.79 -4.07 -2.10
N HIS A 322 -6.34 -5.29 -2.14
CA HIS A 322 -7.78 -5.52 -2.08
C HIS A 322 -8.38 -5.01 -0.75
N VAL A 323 -7.78 -5.34 0.38
CA VAL A 323 -8.22 -4.86 1.70
C VAL A 323 -8.21 -3.34 1.77
N MET A 324 -7.12 -2.72 1.31
CA MET A 324 -7.00 -1.26 1.28
C MET A 324 -8.04 -0.61 0.36
N HIS A 325 -8.22 -1.12 -0.85
CA HIS A 325 -9.22 -0.61 -1.78
C HIS A 325 -10.63 -0.69 -1.18
N ALA A 326 -11.00 -1.82 -0.60
CA ALA A 326 -12.30 -2.00 0.06
C ALA A 326 -12.50 -0.99 1.21
N PHE A 327 -11.47 -0.75 2.03
CA PHE A 327 -11.54 0.24 3.11
C PHE A 327 -11.64 1.67 2.59
N PHE A 328 -10.83 2.05 1.58
CA PHE A 328 -10.87 3.41 1.03
C PHE A 328 -12.16 3.73 0.29
N THR A 329 -12.85 2.73 -0.24
CA THR A 329 -14.14 2.86 -0.94
C THR A 329 -15.35 2.51 -0.07
N LEU A 330 -15.15 2.29 1.24
CA LEU A 330 -16.23 1.99 2.17
C LEU A 330 -17.30 3.09 2.13
N PRO A 331 -18.58 2.76 1.86
CA PRO A 331 -19.64 3.74 1.81
C PRO A 331 -19.80 4.50 3.14
N THR A 332 -20.13 5.78 3.05
CA THR A 332 -20.46 6.57 4.24
C THR A 332 -21.67 5.97 4.96
N GLN A 333 -21.58 5.87 6.28
CA GLN A 333 -22.71 5.42 7.11
C GLN A 333 -23.92 6.34 6.87
N ARG A 334 -25.07 5.74 6.55
CA ARG A 334 -26.32 6.49 6.48
C ARG A 334 -26.90 6.61 7.89
N SER A 335 -27.18 7.84 8.33
CA SER A 335 -28.03 8.08 9.49
C SER A 335 -29.48 7.76 9.12
N ALA A 336 -30.21 7.09 10.01
CA ALA A 336 -31.63 6.80 9.85
C ALA A 336 -32.46 8.10 9.93
#